data_68dbe524a1ee156f6d15265835915068
#
_entry.id   68dbe524a1ee156f6d15265835915068
#
_cell.length_a   1.000
_cell.length_b   1.000
_cell.length_c   1.000
_cell.angle_alpha   90.00
_cell.angle_beta   90.00
_cell.angle_gamma   90.00
#
_symmetry.space_group_name_H-M   'P 1'
#
loop_
_entity.id
_entity.type
_entity.pdbx_description
1 polymer ?
#
loop_
_entity_poly.entity_id
_entity_poly.type
_entity_poly.pdbx_seq_one_letter_code
_entity_poly.pdbx_strand_id
1 'polypeptide(L)'
;MSNAYLLKDASSKKDVWKWLTEGVVKYASRSNLKWSDEDTLCEYFFGCFDGLVSTSAGKIDFSYAKIRGRGKGAKEKTSGADGLGILHISTDSTKLNGYFLFQAKKAKTERTRLTDASSACDRMLELTAASHLVVLLPDRAVWVGAMAGCAYQGADPMLTNIPYVGFPNFVMNQILSGLMVAPIEKPSFSYLLDKIDPVHIFGIDIINGNQRPVLREILMKEDMAELDALLSPTREVPQETQDEGSKDVEDHKECERVP
;
A
#
# COMPACT_ATOMS: atom_id res chain seq x y z
N MET A 1 -17.99 7.74 -1.37
CA MET A 1 -16.81 8.64 -1.42
C MET A 1 -16.30 8.61 -2.85
N SER A 2 -16.35 9.73 -3.58
CA SER A 2 -15.79 9.79 -4.93
C SER A 2 -14.28 9.84 -4.77
N ASN A 3 -13.62 8.68 -4.86
CA ASN A 3 -12.17 8.61 -4.87
C ASN A 3 -11.68 9.29 -6.14
N ALA A 4 -11.33 10.56 -5.98
CA ALA A 4 -10.78 11.36 -7.04
C ALA A 4 -9.55 10.63 -7.59
N TYR A 5 -9.51 10.39 -8.86
CA TYR A 5 -8.32 9.97 -9.58
C TYR A 5 -7.13 10.80 -9.11
N LEU A 6 -6.16 10.17 -8.48
CA LEU A 6 -4.96 10.82 -7.97
C LEU A 6 -4.16 11.49 -9.09
N LEU A 7 -4.30 10.96 -10.29
CA LEU A 7 -3.76 11.53 -11.51
C LEU A 7 -4.94 12.03 -12.37
N LYS A 8 -5.25 13.34 -12.27
CA LYS A 8 -6.37 13.92 -13.00
C LYS A 8 -6.07 14.16 -14.49
N ASP A 9 -4.84 14.47 -14.83
CA ASP A 9 -4.47 14.84 -16.19
C ASP A 9 -3.85 13.69 -16.99
N ALA A 10 -4.09 13.70 -18.30
CA ALA A 10 -3.63 12.66 -19.22
C ALA A 10 -2.09 12.60 -19.36
N SER A 11 -1.41 13.75 -19.19
CA SER A 11 0.06 13.81 -19.27
C SER A 11 0.69 13.07 -18.11
N SER A 12 0.28 13.37 -16.87
CA SER A 12 0.77 12.66 -15.67
C SER A 12 0.51 11.15 -15.74
N LYS A 13 -0.67 10.74 -16.22
CA LYS A 13 -0.96 9.31 -16.46
C LYS A 13 0.01 8.69 -17.44
N LYS A 14 0.33 9.38 -18.53
CA LYS A 14 1.27 8.91 -19.54
C LYS A 14 2.69 8.75 -18.98
N ASP A 15 3.14 9.72 -18.18
CA ASP A 15 4.48 9.69 -17.59
C ASP A 15 4.64 8.51 -16.61
N VAL A 16 3.66 8.30 -15.74
CA VAL A 16 3.63 7.16 -14.81
C VAL A 16 3.53 5.84 -15.56
N TRP A 17 2.66 5.75 -16.56
CA TRP A 17 2.53 4.55 -17.39
C TRP A 17 3.85 4.20 -18.08
N LYS A 18 4.55 5.20 -18.64
CA LYS A 18 5.84 5.02 -19.28
C LYS A 18 6.86 4.46 -18.28
N TRP A 19 6.97 5.06 -17.08
CA TRP A 19 7.84 4.60 -16.02
C TRP A 19 7.58 3.14 -15.65
N LEU A 20 6.33 2.79 -15.40
CA LEU A 20 5.94 1.43 -15.05
C LEU A 20 6.24 0.44 -16.17
N THR A 21 6.04 0.83 -17.43
CA THR A 21 6.35 -0.01 -18.59
C THR A 21 7.86 -0.22 -18.74
N GLU A 22 8.67 0.82 -18.55
CA GLU A 22 10.12 0.74 -18.55
C GLU A 22 10.65 -0.19 -17.44
N GLY A 23 10.04 -0.14 -16.25
CA GLY A 23 10.34 -1.07 -15.15
C GLY A 23 10.06 -2.53 -15.53
N VAL A 24 8.93 -2.81 -16.19
CA VAL A 24 8.62 -4.17 -16.69
C VAL A 24 9.65 -4.61 -17.72
N VAL A 25 10.02 -3.76 -18.67
CA VAL A 25 11.06 -4.07 -19.68
C VAL A 25 12.41 -4.34 -19.02
N LYS A 26 12.76 -3.54 -18.01
CA LYS A 26 14.00 -3.74 -17.23
C LYS A 26 13.98 -5.09 -16.50
N TYR A 27 12.87 -5.48 -15.91
CA TYR A 27 12.68 -6.79 -15.30
C TYR A 27 12.84 -7.91 -16.33
N ALA A 28 12.13 -7.85 -17.45
CA ALA A 28 12.16 -8.85 -18.51
C ALA A 28 13.55 -9.02 -19.15
N SER A 29 14.32 -7.92 -19.29
CA SER A 29 15.64 -7.93 -19.92
C SER A 29 16.70 -8.72 -19.16
N ARG A 30 16.48 -9.00 -17.87
CA ARG A 30 17.39 -9.76 -17.00
C ARG A 30 16.95 -11.21 -16.74
N SER A 31 16.12 -11.75 -17.58
CA SER A 31 15.59 -13.13 -17.49
C SER A 31 16.65 -14.23 -17.42
N ASN A 32 17.95 -13.91 -17.61
CA ASN A 32 19.10 -14.82 -17.45
C ASN A 32 19.50 -15.07 -15.98
N LEU A 33 18.85 -14.39 -15.00
CA LEU A 33 19.06 -14.72 -13.59
C LEU A 33 18.54 -16.12 -13.34
N LYS A 34 19.44 -17.03 -12.93
CA LYS A 34 19.04 -18.35 -12.43
C LYS A 34 18.10 -18.11 -11.25
N TRP A 35 16.87 -18.46 -11.43
CA TRP A 35 15.81 -18.27 -10.46
C TRP A 35 16.11 -19.08 -9.20
N SER A 36 16.75 -18.49 -8.23
CA SER A 36 17.14 -19.17 -7.02
C SER A 36 15.98 -19.31 -6.05
N ASP A 37 15.28 -18.22 -5.76
CA ASP A 37 14.19 -18.18 -4.78
C ASP A 37 13.18 -17.05 -5.10
N GLU A 38 12.04 -17.06 -4.40
CA GLU A 38 10.97 -16.07 -4.56
C GLU A 38 11.39 -14.69 -4.06
N ASP A 39 12.10 -14.64 -2.93
CA ASP A 39 12.53 -13.39 -2.31
C ASP A 39 13.45 -12.59 -3.22
N THR A 40 14.45 -13.24 -3.80
CA THR A 40 15.38 -12.61 -4.75
C THR A 40 14.65 -12.08 -5.98
N LEU A 41 13.66 -12.81 -6.49
CA LEU A 41 12.86 -12.34 -7.63
C LEU A 41 11.97 -11.16 -7.24
N CYS A 42 11.40 -11.18 -6.05
CA CYS A 42 10.57 -10.11 -5.53
C CYS A 42 11.40 -8.82 -5.35
N GLU A 43 12.56 -8.93 -4.72
CA GLU A 43 13.53 -7.83 -4.57
C GLU A 43 13.92 -7.25 -5.92
N TYR A 44 14.28 -8.10 -6.87
CA TYR A 44 14.65 -7.67 -8.20
C TYR A 44 13.49 -7.00 -8.94
N PHE A 45 12.28 -7.57 -8.86
CA PHE A 45 11.10 -7.01 -9.51
C PHE A 45 10.80 -5.62 -8.98
N PHE A 46 10.62 -5.44 -7.68
CA PHE A 46 10.31 -4.14 -7.11
C PHE A 46 11.45 -3.13 -7.26
N GLY A 47 12.70 -3.58 -7.20
CA GLY A 47 13.86 -2.75 -7.47
C GLY A 47 13.92 -2.19 -8.91
N CYS A 48 13.20 -2.79 -9.86
CA CYS A 48 13.06 -2.23 -11.20
C CYS A 48 12.20 -0.95 -11.25
N PHE A 49 11.36 -0.75 -10.25
CA PHE A 49 10.46 0.40 -10.13
C PHE A 49 10.92 1.43 -9.09
N ASP A 50 12.01 1.14 -8.37
CA ASP A 50 12.53 2.07 -7.37
C ASP A 50 13.02 3.36 -8.02
N GLY A 51 12.37 4.49 -7.69
CA GLY A 51 12.71 5.80 -8.24
C GLY A 51 11.56 6.81 -8.23
N LEU A 52 11.92 8.04 -8.61
CA LEU A 52 11.04 9.21 -8.60
C LEU A 52 10.56 9.54 -10.03
N VAL A 53 9.24 9.63 -10.17
CA VAL A 53 8.58 10.09 -11.41
C VAL A 53 8.09 11.51 -11.21
N SER A 54 8.62 12.45 -11.99
CA SER A 54 8.10 13.82 -12.04
C SER A 54 6.99 13.90 -13.10
N THR A 55 5.86 14.47 -12.73
CA THR A 55 4.71 14.69 -13.61
C THR A 55 4.28 16.15 -13.57
N SER A 56 3.37 16.55 -14.46
CA SER A 56 2.78 17.89 -14.42
C SER A 56 1.93 18.14 -13.17
N ALA A 57 1.41 17.10 -12.53
CA ALA A 57 0.56 17.19 -11.35
C ALA A 57 1.33 17.06 -10.02
N GLY A 58 2.63 16.76 -10.05
CA GLY A 58 3.45 16.53 -8.86
C GLY A 58 4.47 15.44 -9.06
N LYS A 59 4.88 14.79 -7.98
CA LYS A 59 5.87 13.71 -8.01
C LYS A 59 5.27 12.44 -7.41
N ILE A 60 5.67 11.30 -7.98
CA ILE A 60 5.36 9.99 -7.44
C ILE A 60 6.68 9.28 -7.19
N ASP A 61 6.94 8.94 -5.95
CA ASP A 61 8.11 8.18 -5.55
C ASP A 61 7.72 6.72 -5.29
N PHE A 62 8.34 5.84 -6.04
CA PHE A 62 8.27 4.40 -5.82
C PHE A 62 9.50 3.98 -5.04
N SER A 63 9.30 3.43 -3.86
CA SER A 63 10.39 2.99 -2.98
C SER A 63 10.23 1.53 -2.63
N TYR A 64 11.35 0.84 -2.47
CA TYR A 64 11.37 -0.56 -2.08
C TYR A 64 12.39 -0.78 -0.97
N ALA A 65 12.00 -1.55 0.03
CA ALA A 65 12.89 -2.04 1.06
C ALA A 65 12.68 -3.53 1.31
N LYS A 66 13.79 -4.26 1.46
CA LYS A 66 13.79 -5.62 1.98
C LYS A 66 14.13 -5.54 3.47
N ILE A 67 13.15 -5.83 4.30
CA ILE A 67 13.34 -5.90 5.74
C ILE A 67 13.86 -7.30 6.05
N ARG A 68 15.01 -7.39 6.71
CA ARG A 68 15.57 -8.67 7.10
C ARG A 68 14.61 -9.37 8.06
N GLY A 69 14.02 -10.47 7.59
CA GLY A 69 13.11 -11.28 8.37
C GLY A 69 13.74 -11.64 9.73
N ARG A 70 13.03 -11.38 10.79
CA ARG A 70 13.46 -11.67 12.18
C ARG A 70 13.36 -13.18 12.42
N GLY A 71 14.34 -13.94 11.95
CA GLY A 71 14.64 -15.29 12.44
C GLY A 71 13.62 -16.41 12.13
N LYS A 72 13.99 -17.63 12.52
CA LYS A 72 13.17 -18.85 12.42
C LYS A 72 11.87 -18.70 13.23
N GLY A 73 10.74 -18.58 12.56
CA GLY A 73 9.42 -18.46 13.17
C GLY A 73 8.61 -17.27 12.63
N ALA A 74 9.04 -16.72 11.49
CA ALA A 74 8.37 -15.60 10.84
C ALA A 74 6.84 -15.78 10.79
N LYS A 75 6.12 -14.74 11.19
CA LYS A 75 4.65 -14.69 11.21
C LYS A 75 4.02 -14.81 9.80
N GLU A 76 4.83 -14.86 8.74
CA GLU A 76 4.43 -15.17 7.37
C GLU A 76 3.52 -16.41 7.30
N LYS A 77 3.87 -17.47 8.05
CA LYS A 77 3.05 -18.69 8.11
C LYS A 77 1.65 -18.46 8.67
N THR A 78 1.47 -17.42 9.47
CA THR A 78 0.17 -17.08 10.06
C THR A 78 -0.58 -16.05 9.26
N SER A 79 0.09 -15.07 8.65
CA SER A 79 -0.54 -14.01 7.86
C SER A 79 -0.76 -14.37 6.40
N GLY A 80 0.07 -15.26 5.84
CA GLY A 80 0.08 -15.58 4.43
C GLY A 80 0.69 -14.50 3.53
N ALA A 81 1.20 -13.39 4.10
CA ALA A 81 1.77 -12.29 3.34
C ALA A 81 3.30 -12.29 3.41
N ASP A 82 3.97 -12.16 2.26
CA ASP A 82 5.42 -11.91 2.16
C ASP A 82 5.72 -10.43 2.27
N GLY A 83 4.77 -9.58 1.89
CA GLY A 83 5.02 -8.17 1.80
C GLY A 83 3.83 -7.27 2.01
N LEU A 84 4.18 -6.01 2.17
CA LEU A 84 3.28 -4.90 2.42
C LEU A 84 3.50 -3.82 1.37
N GLY A 85 2.42 -3.42 0.68
CA GLY A 85 2.40 -2.21 -0.11
C GLY A 85 1.84 -1.05 0.71
N ILE A 86 2.46 0.12 0.60
CA ILE A 86 2.04 1.34 1.29
C ILE A 86 1.74 2.41 0.25
N LEU A 87 0.60 3.06 0.37
CA LEU A 87 0.24 4.26 -0.36
C LEU A 87 0.17 5.44 0.59
N HIS A 88 1.06 6.40 0.42
CA HIS A 88 1.04 7.67 1.12
C HIS A 88 0.75 8.79 0.14
N ILE A 89 -0.24 9.62 0.43
CA ILE A 89 -0.62 10.76 -0.39
C ILE A 89 -0.62 11.99 0.49
N SER A 90 0.23 12.93 0.14
CA SER A 90 0.33 14.24 0.80
C SER A 90 0.32 15.34 -0.26
N THR A 91 -0.88 15.77 -0.63
CA THR A 91 -1.09 16.89 -1.56
C THR A 91 -1.91 17.98 -0.88
N ASP A 92 -1.98 19.17 -1.47
CA ASP A 92 -2.76 20.29 -0.91
C ASP A 92 -4.25 19.96 -0.77
N SER A 93 -4.75 19.06 -1.62
CA SER A 93 -6.18 18.70 -1.67
C SER A 93 -6.51 17.33 -1.08
N THR A 94 -5.51 16.50 -0.82
CA THR A 94 -5.74 15.10 -0.43
C THR A 94 -4.63 14.61 0.49
N LYS A 95 -5.04 14.10 1.65
CA LYS A 95 -4.17 13.32 2.53
C LYS A 95 -4.80 11.94 2.69
N LEU A 96 -4.08 10.91 2.34
CA LEU A 96 -4.55 9.53 2.44
C LEU A 96 -3.37 8.62 2.74
N ASN A 97 -3.54 7.77 3.72
CA ASN A 97 -2.66 6.65 3.97
C ASN A 97 -3.43 5.36 3.75
N GLY A 98 -2.82 4.42 3.05
CA GLY A 98 -3.43 3.14 2.79
C GLY A 98 -2.39 2.05 2.60
N TYR A 99 -2.86 0.79 2.68
CA TYR A 99 -2.00 -0.36 2.52
C TYR A 99 -2.69 -1.49 1.76
N PHE A 100 -1.88 -2.39 1.23
CA PHE A 100 -2.33 -3.67 0.70
C PHE A 100 -1.32 -4.76 1.05
N LEU A 101 -1.79 -5.97 1.19
CA LEU A 101 -0.94 -7.14 1.43
C LEU A 101 -0.64 -7.86 0.14
N PHE A 102 0.52 -8.50 0.07
CA PHE A 102 0.80 -9.39 -1.04
C PHE A 102 1.60 -10.63 -0.62
N GLN A 103 1.30 -11.73 -1.29
CA GLN A 103 2.08 -12.96 -1.30
C GLN A 103 2.75 -13.09 -2.65
N ALA A 104 4.05 -13.27 -2.69
CA ALA A 104 4.76 -13.56 -3.94
C ALA A 104 4.72 -15.05 -4.25
N LYS A 105 4.59 -15.37 -5.52
CA LYS A 105 4.72 -16.73 -6.04
C LYS A 105 5.52 -16.72 -7.33
N LYS A 106 6.45 -17.63 -7.46
CA LYS A 106 7.22 -17.79 -8.69
C LYS A 106 6.55 -18.79 -9.60
N ALA A 107 6.48 -18.51 -10.90
CA ALA A 107 5.97 -19.40 -11.90
C ALA A 107 6.87 -19.45 -13.14
N LYS A 108 7.12 -20.63 -13.68
CA LYS A 108 7.87 -20.76 -14.95
C LYS A 108 7.01 -20.39 -16.16
N THR A 109 5.74 -20.69 -16.08
CA THR A 109 4.73 -20.42 -17.10
C THR A 109 3.38 -20.16 -16.43
N GLU A 110 2.42 -19.64 -17.17
CA GLU A 110 1.03 -19.47 -16.68
C GLU A 110 0.34 -20.76 -16.26
N ARG A 111 0.84 -21.92 -16.71
CA ARG A 111 0.34 -23.25 -16.34
C ARG A 111 1.03 -23.85 -15.11
N THR A 112 2.00 -23.14 -14.53
CA THR A 112 2.63 -23.56 -13.27
C THR A 112 1.61 -23.50 -12.14
N ARG A 113 1.49 -24.57 -11.35
CA ARG A 113 0.68 -24.58 -10.13
C ARG A 113 1.34 -23.68 -9.08
N LEU A 114 0.54 -22.84 -8.46
CA LEU A 114 1.01 -21.87 -7.43
C LEU A 114 0.82 -22.51 -6.06
N THR A 115 1.81 -23.26 -5.64
CA THR A 115 1.77 -24.03 -4.39
C THR A 115 1.47 -23.14 -3.18
N ASP A 116 0.56 -23.61 -2.32
CA ASP A 116 0.09 -22.91 -1.11
C ASP A 116 -0.57 -21.53 -1.35
N ALA A 117 -0.79 -21.13 -2.61
CA ALA A 117 -1.35 -19.82 -2.92
C ALA A 117 -2.77 -19.64 -2.36
N SER A 118 -3.62 -20.65 -2.47
CA SER A 118 -4.99 -20.57 -1.96
C SER A 118 -5.02 -20.34 -0.46
N SER A 119 -4.27 -21.13 0.31
CA SER A 119 -4.24 -21.00 1.77
C SER A 119 -3.58 -19.69 2.25
N ALA A 120 -2.60 -19.17 1.50
CA ALA A 120 -2.01 -17.86 1.77
C ALA A 120 -3.03 -16.73 1.53
N CYS A 121 -3.79 -16.80 0.43
CA CYS A 121 -4.85 -15.86 0.14
C CYS A 121 -5.94 -15.85 1.22
N ASP A 122 -6.38 -17.03 1.69
CA ASP A 122 -7.36 -17.13 2.78
C ASP A 122 -6.88 -16.39 4.04
N ARG A 123 -5.65 -16.65 4.47
CA ARG A 123 -5.07 -15.96 5.65
C ARG A 123 -4.94 -14.45 5.47
N MET A 124 -4.52 -13.98 4.28
CA MET A 124 -4.45 -12.55 4.01
C MET A 124 -5.82 -11.89 4.03
N LEU A 125 -6.86 -12.57 3.52
CA LEU A 125 -8.23 -12.04 3.51
C LEU A 125 -8.85 -11.94 4.88
N GLU A 126 -8.41 -12.74 5.86
CA GLU A 126 -8.77 -12.57 7.28
C GLU A 126 -8.26 -11.23 7.85
N LEU A 127 -7.18 -10.68 7.28
CA LEU A 127 -6.59 -9.42 7.72
C LEU A 127 -7.17 -8.22 6.95
N THR A 128 -7.28 -8.33 5.64
CA THR A 128 -7.83 -7.27 4.78
C THR A 128 -8.27 -7.78 3.41
N ALA A 129 -9.34 -7.18 2.88
CA ALA A 129 -9.77 -7.41 1.49
C ALA A 129 -8.78 -6.83 0.46
N ALA A 130 -7.92 -5.87 0.84
CA ALA A 130 -6.86 -5.34 0.01
C ALA A 130 -5.64 -6.29 -0.01
N SER A 131 -5.87 -7.52 -0.42
CA SER A 131 -4.88 -8.59 -0.44
C SER A 131 -4.71 -9.15 -1.86
N HIS A 132 -3.46 -9.45 -2.23
CA HIS A 132 -3.09 -9.81 -3.58
C HIS A 132 -2.08 -10.94 -3.62
N LEU A 133 -2.13 -11.69 -4.71
CA LEU A 133 -1.09 -12.62 -5.11
C LEU A 133 -0.27 -11.98 -6.23
N VAL A 134 1.03 -11.90 -6.05
CA VAL A 134 1.98 -11.44 -7.07
C VAL A 134 2.65 -12.66 -7.68
N VAL A 135 2.40 -12.91 -8.96
CA VAL A 135 3.03 -14.03 -9.64
C VAL A 135 4.14 -13.55 -10.54
N LEU A 136 5.36 -13.95 -10.20
CA LEU A 136 6.58 -13.59 -10.88
C LEU A 136 6.88 -14.61 -11.98
N LEU A 137 6.69 -14.19 -13.22
CA LEU A 137 7.03 -14.92 -14.45
C LEU A 137 8.40 -14.46 -14.97
N PRO A 138 9.05 -15.20 -15.88
CA PRO A 138 10.35 -14.83 -16.42
C PRO A 138 10.40 -13.46 -17.09
N ASP A 139 9.32 -13.05 -17.71
CA ASP A 139 9.20 -11.86 -18.54
C ASP A 139 8.30 -10.77 -17.96
N ARG A 140 7.57 -11.07 -16.89
CA ARG A 140 6.63 -10.14 -16.28
C ARG A 140 6.21 -10.56 -14.87
N ALA A 141 5.62 -9.65 -14.14
CA ALA A 141 4.82 -9.98 -12.96
C ALA A 141 3.35 -9.65 -13.21
N VAL A 142 2.48 -10.49 -12.68
CA VAL A 142 1.03 -10.29 -12.73
C VAL A 142 0.43 -10.31 -11.35
N TRP A 143 -0.68 -9.60 -11.18
CA TRP A 143 -1.38 -9.43 -9.93
C TRP A 143 -2.75 -10.08 -9.98
N VAL A 144 -3.03 -10.88 -8.98
CA VAL A 144 -4.29 -11.59 -8.79
C VAL A 144 -4.89 -11.11 -7.48
N GLY A 145 -6.15 -10.70 -7.46
CA GLY A 145 -6.84 -10.43 -6.19
C GLY A 145 -6.92 -11.71 -5.36
N ALA A 146 -6.68 -11.62 -4.04
CA ALA A 146 -6.68 -12.79 -3.17
C ALA A 146 -8.02 -13.55 -3.21
N MET A 147 -9.14 -12.84 -3.35
CA MET A 147 -10.46 -13.45 -3.55
C MET A 147 -10.51 -14.44 -4.73
N ALA A 148 -9.86 -14.08 -5.85
CA ALA A 148 -9.78 -14.97 -7.00
C ALA A 148 -8.85 -16.17 -6.75
N GLY A 149 -7.77 -15.96 -5.96
CA GLY A 149 -6.87 -17.03 -5.55
C GLY A 149 -7.52 -18.07 -4.65
N CYS A 150 -8.44 -17.67 -3.78
CA CYS A 150 -9.18 -18.54 -2.87
C CYS A 150 -10.28 -19.33 -3.57
N ALA A 151 -10.77 -18.89 -4.72
CA ALA A 151 -11.90 -19.54 -5.42
C ALA A 151 -11.61 -21.00 -5.81
N TYR A 152 -10.36 -21.41 -5.79
CA TYR A 152 -9.90 -22.76 -6.06
C TYR A 152 -9.73 -23.59 -4.79
N GLN A 153 -10.77 -23.69 -3.97
CA GLN A 153 -10.74 -24.44 -2.72
C GLN A 153 -10.18 -25.86 -2.90
N GLY A 154 -9.09 -26.15 -2.20
CA GLY A 154 -8.46 -27.46 -2.15
C GLY A 154 -7.49 -27.80 -3.30
N ALA A 155 -7.28 -26.90 -4.26
CA ALA A 155 -6.28 -27.09 -5.33
C ALA A 155 -5.44 -25.83 -5.54
N ASP A 156 -4.16 -26.01 -5.79
CA ASP A 156 -3.27 -24.90 -6.16
C ASP A 156 -3.70 -24.30 -7.51
N PRO A 157 -3.97 -23.00 -7.59
CA PRO A 157 -4.41 -22.38 -8.84
C PRO A 157 -3.27 -22.28 -9.86
N MET A 158 -3.65 -22.16 -11.13
CA MET A 158 -2.77 -21.78 -12.24
C MET A 158 -3.25 -20.44 -12.80
N LEU A 159 -2.35 -19.59 -13.30
CA LEU A 159 -2.74 -18.31 -13.90
C LEU A 159 -3.71 -18.46 -15.07
N THR A 160 -3.64 -19.54 -15.82
CA THR A 160 -4.60 -19.83 -16.90
C THR A 160 -6.06 -19.93 -16.44
N ASN A 161 -6.29 -20.12 -15.15
CA ASN A 161 -7.60 -20.40 -14.58
C ASN A 161 -8.15 -19.26 -13.71
N ILE A 162 -7.36 -18.22 -13.45
CA ILE A 162 -7.73 -17.09 -12.58
C ILE A 162 -7.52 -15.77 -13.31
N PRO A 163 -8.39 -14.76 -13.08
CA PRO A 163 -8.20 -13.45 -13.67
C PRO A 163 -6.99 -12.76 -13.05
N TYR A 164 -6.19 -12.13 -13.89
CA TYR A 164 -5.03 -11.34 -13.44
C TYR A 164 -4.87 -10.06 -14.26
N VAL A 165 -4.10 -9.13 -13.73
CA VAL A 165 -3.71 -7.88 -14.41
C VAL A 165 -2.19 -7.73 -14.38
N GLY A 166 -1.60 -7.11 -15.41
CA GLY A 166 -0.19 -6.74 -15.40
C GLY A 166 0.08 -5.62 -14.39
N PHE A 167 1.31 -5.53 -13.88
CA PHE A 167 1.69 -4.58 -12.86
C PHE A 167 1.36 -3.12 -13.18
N PRO A 168 1.63 -2.59 -14.40
CA PRO A 168 1.24 -1.23 -14.75
C PRO A 168 -0.26 -0.97 -14.61
N ASN A 169 -1.09 -1.90 -15.06
CA ASN A 169 -2.55 -1.80 -14.91
C ASN A 169 -2.99 -1.88 -13.45
N PHE A 170 -2.35 -2.73 -12.65
CA PHE A 170 -2.61 -2.83 -11.22
C PHE A 170 -2.34 -1.49 -10.53
N VAL A 171 -1.14 -0.91 -10.72
CA VAL A 171 -0.80 0.37 -10.11
C VAL A 171 -1.73 1.48 -10.58
N MET A 172 -1.91 1.65 -11.89
CA MET A 172 -2.69 2.76 -12.46
C MET A 172 -4.17 2.70 -12.13
N ASN A 173 -4.78 1.52 -12.25
CA ASN A 173 -6.23 1.38 -12.19
C ASN A 173 -6.75 0.91 -10.83
N GLN A 174 -5.90 0.36 -9.97
CA GLN A 174 -6.33 -0.18 -8.70
C GLN A 174 -5.70 0.58 -7.52
N ILE A 175 -4.39 0.79 -7.50
CA ILE A 175 -3.73 1.48 -6.40
C ILE A 175 -3.95 2.99 -6.49
N LEU A 176 -3.58 3.62 -7.60
CA LEU A 176 -3.69 5.07 -7.77
C LEU A 176 -5.14 5.56 -7.88
N SER A 177 -6.10 4.67 -8.09
CA SER A 177 -7.53 4.96 -7.97
C SER A 177 -8.07 4.79 -6.55
N GLY A 178 -7.28 4.21 -5.63
CA GLY A 178 -7.68 3.90 -4.25
C GLY A 178 -8.66 2.72 -4.13
N LEU A 179 -8.86 1.94 -5.20
CA LEU A 179 -9.84 0.85 -5.21
C LEU A 179 -9.37 -0.39 -4.43
N MET A 180 -8.08 -0.68 -4.44
CA MET A 180 -7.50 -1.90 -3.86
C MET A 180 -6.49 -1.58 -2.76
N VAL A 181 -6.76 -0.52 -1.99
CA VAL A 181 -5.98 -0.09 -0.85
C VAL A 181 -6.90 0.03 0.34
N ALA A 182 -6.58 -0.65 1.42
CA ALA A 182 -7.30 -0.49 2.68
C ALA A 182 -6.83 0.80 3.35
N PRO A 183 -7.75 1.62 3.88
CA PRO A 183 -7.36 2.77 4.68
C PRO A 183 -6.65 2.30 5.95
N ILE A 184 -5.65 3.07 6.39
CA ILE A 184 -5.02 2.86 7.69
C ILE A 184 -5.95 3.49 8.73
N GLU A 185 -6.88 2.67 9.21
CA GLU A 185 -7.73 2.98 10.35
C GLU A 185 -7.21 2.23 11.57
N LYS A 186 -7.73 2.54 12.75
CA LYS A 186 -7.35 1.77 13.95
C LYS A 186 -7.77 0.29 13.82
N PRO A 187 -6.92 -0.66 14.20
CA PRO A 187 -5.71 -0.52 15.00
C PRO A 187 -4.52 0.04 14.23
N SER A 188 -3.56 0.61 14.96
CA SER A 188 -2.40 1.29 14.42
C SER A 188 -1.61 0.46 13.39
N PHE A 189 -0.83 1.13 12.56
CA PHE A 189 0.05 0.48 11.59
C PHE A 189 1.05 -0.47 12.26
N SER A 190 1.51 -0.16 13.48
CA SER A 190 2.36 -1.04 14.30
C SER A 190 1.69 -2.40 14.57
N TYR A 191 0.40 -2.41 14.85
CA TYR A 191 -0.36 -3.66 15.01
C TYR A 191 -0.34 -4.49 13.73
N LEU A 192 -0.50 -3.84 12.56
CA LEU A 192 -0.44 -4.51 11.28
C LEU A 192 0.94 -5.11 11.03
N LEU A 193 2.00 -4.34 11.24
CA LEU A 193 3.38 -4.81 11.12
C LEU A 193 3.66 -6.01 12.05
N ASP A 194 3.18 -5.95 13.29
CA ASP A 194 3.30 -7.04 14.24
C ASP A 194 2.59 -8.32 13.80
N LYS A 195 1.50 -8.18 13.05
CA LYS A 195 0.74 -9.34 12.55
C LYS A 195 1.33 -9.95 11.29
N ILE A 196 1.89 -9.12 10.43
CA ILE A 196 2.35 -9.52 9.09
C ILE A 196 3.83 -9.91 9.12
N ASP A 197 4.68 -9.16 9.84
CA ASP A 197 6.15 -9.28 9.83
C ASP A 197 6.70 -9.35 8.39
N PRO A 198 6.45 -8.31 7.56
CA PRO A 198 6.70 -8.38 6.13
C PRO A 198 8.20 -8.46 5.81
N VAL A 199 8.57 -9.30 4.85
CA VAL A 199 9.94 -9.35 4.31
C VAL A 199 10.18 -8.23 3.32
N HIS A 200 9.14 -7.83 2.58
CA HIS A 200 9.20 -6.83 1.53
C HIS A 200 8.24 -5.67 1.83
N ILE A 201 8.72 -4.44 1.69
CA ILE A 201 7.85 -3.26 1.71
C ILE A 201 8.02 -2.52 0.38
N PHE A 202 6.89 -2.25 -0.28
CA PHE A 202 6.82 -1.44 -1.48
C PHE A 202 6.01 -0.18 -1.20
N GLY A 203 6.66 0.98 -1.25
CA GLY A 203 6.07 2.29 -0.97
C GLY A 203 5.72 3.05 -2.25
N ILE A 204 4.59 3.71 -2.26
CA ILE A 204 4.18 4.70 -3.26
C ILE A 204 3.86 5.98 -2.53
N ASP A 205 4.67 7.01 -2.74
CA ASP A 205 4.53 8.32 -2.11
C ASP A 205 4.14 9.36 -3.16
N ILE A 206 2.96 9.95 -3.03
CA ILE A 206 2.44 10.97 -3.94
C ILE A 206 2.49 12.32 -3.26
N ILE A 207 3.31 13.20 -3.80
CA ILE A 207 3.63 14.48 -3.20
C ILE A 207 3.50 15.64 -4.19
N ASN A 208 3.19 16.81 -3.67
CA ASN A 208 3.17 18.05 -4.45
C ASN A 208 4.57 18.65 -4.63
N GLY A 209 4.80 19.19 -5.82
CA GLY A 209 5.81 20.20 -6.14
C GLY A 209 7.19 20.00 -5.49
N ASN A 210 7.50 20.81 -4.48
CA ASN A 210 8.80 20.84 -3.82
C ASN A 210 8.93 19.97 -2.58
N GLN A 211 7.87 19.25 -2.20
CA GLN A 211 7.94 18.32 -1.08
C GLN A 211 8.92 17.17 -1.39
N ARG A 212 9.52 16.62 -0.33
CA ARG A 212 10.40 15.47 -0.45
C ARG A 212 9.62 14.19 -0.17
N PRO A 213 9.94 13.08 -0.87
CA PRO A 213 9.40 11.78 -0.53
C PRO A 213 9.80 11.37 0.89
N VAL A 214 8.84 11.05 1.71
CA VAL A 214 9.06 10.70 3.12
C VAL A 214 9.22 9.20 3.30
N LEU A 215 8.40 8.39 2.59
CA LEU A 215 8.44 6.94 2.69
C LEU A 215 9.82 6.36 2.36
N ARG A 216 10.47 6.85 1.31
CA ARG A 216 11.81 6.40 0.91
C ARG A 216 12.82 6.56 2.03
N GLU A 217 12.85 7.74 2.67
CA GLU A 217 13.81 8.04 3.73
C GLU A 217 13.61 7.12 4.94
N ILE A 218 12.36 6.92 5.34
CA ILE A 218 12.00 6.04 6.45
C ILE A 218 12.35 4.58 6.15
N LEU A 219 12.01 4.10 4.95
CA LEU A 219 12.29 2.73 4.55
C LEU A 219 13.80 2.46 4.43
N MET A 220 14.58 3.43 3.97
CA MET A 220 16.04 3.31 3.92
C MET A 220 16.69 3.23 5.30
N LYS A 221 16.09 3.87 6.31
CA LYS A 221 16.55 3.82 7.70
C LYS A 221 16.04 2.57 8.45
N GLU A 222 15.13 1.82 7.85
CA GLU A 222 14.38 0.74 8.50
C GLU A 222 13.69 1.21 9.81
N ASP A 223 13.29 2.49 9.86
CA ASP A 223 12.66 3.10 11.05
C ASP A 223 11.15 2.84 11.06
N MET A 224 10.78 1.71 11.62
CA MET A 224 9.38 1.31 11.71
C MET A 224 8.56 2.19 12.66
N ALA A 225 9.19 2.85 13.62
CA ALA A 225 8.49 3.76 14.53
C ALA A 225 8.13 5.07 13.82
N GLU A 226 9.06 5.61 13.00
CA GLU A 226 8.79 6.78 12.16
C GLU A 226 7.72 6.45 11.10
N LEU A 227 7.76 5.24 10.54
CA LEU A 227 6.75 4.76 9.60
C LEU A 227 5.35 4.67 10.24
N ASP A 228 5.26 4.13 11.46
CA ASP A 228 4.00 4.09 12.20
C ASP A 228 3.47 5.49 12.51
N ALA A 229 4.35 6.41 12.92
CA ALA A 229 3.98 7.80 13.20
C ALA A 229 3.47 8.53 11.95
N LEU A 230 4.11 8.31 10.78
CA LEU A 230 3.68 8.90 9.51
C LEU A 230 2.31 8.41 9.08
N LEU A 231 2.06 7.11 9.22
CA LEU A 231 0.87 6.46 8.67
C LEU A 231 -0.31 6.46 9.65
N SER A 232 -0.05 6.64 10.94
CA SER A 232 -1.12 6.74 11.93
C SER A 232 -1.94 8.02 11.71
N PRO A 233 -3.28 7.95 11.79
CA PRO A 233 -4.11 9.13 11.65
C PRO A 233 -3.76 10.15 12.74
N THR A 234 -3.39 11.35 12.31
CA THR A 234 -3.14 12.48 13.22
C THR A 234 -4.39 12.66 14.09
N ARG A 235 -4.27 12.51 15.40
CA ARG A 235 -5.34 12.92 16.31
C ARG A 235 -5.50 14.43 16.11
N GLU A 236 -6.56 14.85 15.45
CA GLU A 236 -7.05 16.21 15.65
C GLU A 236 -7.38 16.30 17.14
N VAL A 237 -6.52 16.96 17.90
CA VAL A 237 -6.87 17.37 19.26
C VAL A 237 -8.06 18.30 19.08
N PRO A 238 -9.25 17.99 19.65
CA PRO A 238 -10.37 18.93 19.62
C PRO A 238 -9.82 20.21 20.20
N GLN A 239 -9.85 21.31 19.45
CA GLN A 239 -9.65 22.62 20.01
C GLN A 239 -10.73 22.79 21.07
N GLU A 240 -10.34 22.73 22.34
CA GLU A 240 -11.16 23.22 23.42
C GLU A 240 -11.50 24.66 23.07
N THR A 241 -12.71 24.87 22.60
CA THR A 241 -13.30 26.20 22.54
C THR A 241 -13.29 26.70 23.97
N GLN A 242 -12.33 27.60 24.26
CA GLN A 242 -12.37 28.41 25.45
C GLN A 242 -13.64 29.25 25.34
N ASP A 243 -14.69 28.75 25.99
CA ASP A 243 -15.91 29.50 26.23
C ASP A 243 -15.52 30.60 27.23
N GLU A 244 -15.17 31.77 26.70
CA GLU A 244 -15.00 32.96 27.51
C GLU A 244 -16.37 33.29 28.11
N GLY A 245 -16.49 32.91 29.38
CA GLY A 245 -17.65 33.22 30.18
C GLY A 245 -17.95 34.72 30.21
N SER A 246 -18.99 35.10 29.49
CA SER A 246 -19.68 36.37 29.63
C SER A 246 -20.24 36.45 31.04
N LYS A 247 -19.61 37.26 31.88
CA LYS A 247 -20.17 37.73 33.15
C LYS A 247 -21.23 38.78 32.82
N ASP A 248 -22.46 38.39 32.78
CA ASP A 248 -23.55 39.36 32.84
C ASP A 248 -23.87 39.72 34.30
N VAL A 249 -23.84 41.02 34.47
CA VAL A 249 -24.04 41.80 35.67
C VAL A 249 -25.46 41.62 36.18
N GLU A 250 -25.61 41.33 37.45
CA GLU A 250 -26.85 41.46 38.21
C GLU A 250 -27.31 42.93 38.20
N ASP A 251 -28.49 43.17 37.73
CA ASP A 251 -29.23 44.41 37.98
C ASP A 251 -30.46 44.11 38.81
N HIS A 252 -30.36 44.53 40.07
CA HIS A 252 -31.46 44.55 41.04
C HIS A 252 -32.51 45.55 40.58
N LYS A 253 -33.76 45.11 40.47
CA LYS A 253 -34.93 45.98 40.59
C LYS A 253 -35.93 45.36 41.55
N GLU A 254 -36.02 46.07 42.68
CA GLU A 254 -37.11 45.99 43.61
C GLU A 254 -38.45 46.10 42.92
N CYS A 255 -39.38 45.26 43.33
CA CYS A 255 -40.78 45.45 42.99
C CYS A 255 -41.61 45.58 44.24
N GLU A 256 -42.09 46.80 44.44
CA GLU A 256 -43.04 47.19 45.49
C GLU A 256 -44.34 46.44 45.37
N ARG A 257 -44.89 46.16 46.55
CA ARG A 257 -46.25 45.75 46.79
C ARG A 257 -47.23 46.91 46.70
N VAL A 258 -48.44 46.70 46.35
CA VAL A 258 -49.69 47.19 47.01
C VAL A 258 -50.90 47.08 46.09
N PRO A 259 -52.11 46.99 46.60
CA PRO A 259 -52.75 46.21 47.66
C PRO A 259 -53.78 45.19 47.14
#